data_f5011d3913aa8c52ae9a5c2b9efb08a2
#
_entry.id   f5011d3913aa8c52ae9a5c2b9efb08a2
#
_cell.length_a   1.000
_cell.length_b   1.000
_cell.length_c   1.000
_cell.angle_alpha   90.00
_cell.angle_beta   90.00
_cell.angle_gamma   90.00
#
_symmetry.space_group_name_H-M   'P 1'
#
loop_
_entity.id
_entity.type
_entity.pdbx_description
1 polymer ?
#
loop_
_entity_poly.entity_id
_entity_poly.type
_entity_poly.pdbx_seq_one_letter_code
_entity_poly.pdbx_strand_id
1 'polypeptide(L)'
;MLKNPFITYGYEGPEYFCDRVQETESLTGLLQNGNNVVLMSPRRMGKTGLLMHSFGQAEVAEEYNTFLIDIYATSNLQDLVFSMGKAILSQLMPRGQKALSRFVKTVSSLRPVMSVDIMGNPNWSIEPSRSEEPSYSLDQIFKYLSESDKPNIVAIDEFQQIVFYPEKNVEAVLRTLIQRCKNTVWVFSGSSRHLLSEMFISPARPFYASTTAMSLESLPCDAYADFSQSLFGRYGKSVEREVPEYVYKKFEGVTWFMQRVMNRLFSDTSEGADCTLNMVDTAVKSIIEENSSIYSDLLYQLTGRQKELLMAINREKKATAITGGKFVKKYGLQSPSTVQTSIKALVDRQIVTNDKGVYEVYDKFFSMWLETHMW
;
A
#
# COMPACT_ATOMS: atom_id res chain seq x y z
N MET A 1 13.81 -20.80 -6.72
CA MET A 1 12.71 -20.21 -7.54
C MET A 1 11.39 -20.36 -6.80
N LEU A 2 10.54 -19.33 -6.83
CA LEU A 2 9.20 -19.42 -6.30
C LEU A 2 8.35 -20.38 -7.13
N LYS A 3 7.37 -21.04 -6.50
CA LYS A 3 6.44 -21.94 -7.20
C LYS A 3 5.59 -21.20 -8.25
N ASN A 4 5.22 -19.96 -7.98
CA ASN A 4 4.55 -19.07 -8.92
C ASN A 4 5.22 -17.69 -8.86
N PRO A 5 5.74 -17.17 -9.99
CA PRO A 5 6.52 -15.94 -10.02
C PRO A 5 5.68 -14.66 -10.00
N PHE A 6 4.36 -14.74 -10.23
CA PHE A 6 3.47 -13.59 -10.18
C PHE A 6 3.04 -13.32 -8.74
N ILE A 7 3.77 -12.44 -8.07
CA ILE A 7 3.61 -12.14 -6.65
C ILE A 7 2.36 -11.29 -6.43
N THR A 8 1.50 -11.72 -5.52
CA THR A 8 0.28 -11.01 -5.13
C THR A 8 0.39 -10.33 -3.77
N TYR A 9 1.41 -10.67 -2.97
CA TYR A 9 1.69 -10.10 -1.65
C TYR A 9 3.18 -9.93 -1.43
N GLY A 10 3.59 -8.79 -0.85
CA GLY A 10 4.97 -8.55 -0.47
C GLY A 10 5.90 -8.26 -1.64
N TYR A 11 7.20 -8.45 -1.39
CA TYR A 11 8.29 -8.29 -2.32
C TYR A 11 9.27 -9.45 -2.13
N GLU A 12 9.59 -10.18 -3.21
CA GLU A 12 10.35 -11.43 -3.16
C GLU A 12 11.69 -11.34 -3.91
N GLY A 13 12.11 -10.13 -4.25
CA GLY A 13 13.38 -9.89 -4.94
C GLY A 13 13.24 -9.22 -6.30
N PRO A 14 14.37 -8.73 -6.83
CA PRO A 14 14.37 -7.95 -8.08
C PRO A 14 13.92 -8.75 -9.30
N GLU A 15 14.13 -10.05 -9.31
CA GLU A 15 13.73 -10.91 -10.42
C GLU A 15 12.21 -11.08 -10.58
N TYR A 16 11.44 -10.74 -9.54
CA TYR A 16 9.96 -10.76 -9.52
C TYR A 16 9.35 -9.36 -9.50
N PHE A 17 10.19 -8.32 -9.63
CA PHE A 17 9.79 -6.92 -9.63
C PHE A 17 9.82 -6.36 -11.05
N CYS A 18 8.66 -5.97 -11.58
CA CYS A 18 8.53 -5.51 -12.96
C CYS A 18 8.94 -4.05 -13.08
N ASP A 19 9.91 -3.75 -13.95
CA ASP A 19 10.30 -2.39 -14.35
C ASP A 19 10.59 -1.47 -13.13
N ARG A 20 10.09 -0.24 -13.14
CA ARG A 20 10.29 0.78 -12.10
C ARG A 20 11.72 1.29 -12.00
N VAL A 21 12.49 1.15 -13.06
CA VAL A 21 13.91 1.59 -13.10
C VAL A 21 14.00 3.08 -12.81
N GLN A 22 13.23 3.90 -13.53
CA GLN A 22 13.24 5.36 -13.39
C GLN A 22 12.77 5.82 -12.00
N GLU A 23 11.70 5.19 -11.48
CA GLU A 23 11.19 5.49 -10.15
C GLU A 23 12.18 5.07 -9.06
N THR A 24 12.86 3.93 -9.23
CA THR A 24 13.90 3.46 -8.32
C THR A 24 15.08 4.42 -8.31
N GLU A 25 15.62 4.78 -9.48
CA GLU A 25 16.72 5.74 -9.61
C GLU A 25 16.37 7.11 -9.04
N SER A 26 15.16 7.59 -9.32
CA SER A 26 14.68 8.88 -8.79
C SER A 26 14.57 8.84 -7.27
N LEU A 27 13.97 7.78 -6.72
CA LEU A 27 13.80 7.66 -5.27
C LEU A 27 15.16 7.52 -4.57
N THR A 28 16.03 6.62 -5.02
CA THR A 28 17.37 6.42 -4.42
C THR A 28 18.20 7.70 -4.51
N GLY A 29 18.19 8.40 -5.64
CA GLY A 29 18.90 9.67 -5.81
C GLY A 29 18.39 10.76 -4.85
N LEU A 30 17.07 10.87 -4.63
CA LEU A 30 16.50 11.80 -3.66
C LEU A 30 16.95 11.46 -2.24
N LEU A 31 16.92 10.17 -1.87
CA LEU A 31 17.31 9.70 -0.54
C LEU A 31 18.79 9.94 -0.25
N GLN A 32 19.68 9.64 -1.20
CA GLN A 32 21.12 9.89 -1.08
C GLN A 32 21.45 11.38 -0.96
N ASN A 33 20.67 12.25 -1.58
CA ASN A 33 20.79 13.71 -1.43
C ASN A 33 20.14 14.25 -0.14
N GLY A 34 19.68 13.38 0.77
CA GLY A 34 19.10 13.78 2.06
C GLY A 34 17.70 14.42 1.96
N ASN A 35 16.99 14.22 0.83
CA ASN A 35 15.66 14.77 0.65
C ASN A 35 14.60 13.82 1.24
N ASN A 36 13.75 14.34 2.10
CA ASN A 36 12.54 13.62 2.49
C ASN A 36 11.59 13.52 1.30
N VAL A 37 10.90 12.41 1.18
CA VAL A 37 10.02 12.11 0.05
C VAL A 37 8.60 11.81 0.54
N VAL A 38 7.58 12.30 -0.17
CA VAL A 38 6.23 11.80 -0.06
C VAL A 38 5.85 11.05 -1.34
N LEU A 39 5.62 9.73 -1.21
CA LEU A 39 5.24 8.84 -2.31
C LEU A 39 3.73 8.64 -2.32
N MET A 40 3.06 9.26 -3.27
CA MET A 40 1.61 9.25 -3.42
C MET A 40 1.19 8.40 -4.62
N SER A 41 0.34 7.41 -4.39
CA SER A 41 -0.18 6.57 -5.47
C SER A 41 -1.48 5.90 -5.04
N PRO A 42 -2.39 5.60 -5.93
CA PRO A 42 -3.52 4.74 -5.61
C PRO A 42 -3.07 3.43 -4.96
N ARG A 43 -3.98 2.78 -4.27
CA ARG A 43 -3.72 1.43 -3.73
C ARG A 43 -3.39 0.44 -4.85
N ARG A 44 -2.64 -0.60 -4.49
CA ARG A 44 -2.36 -1.74 -5.40
C ARG A 44 -1.49 -1.40 -6.61
N MET A 45 -0.76 -0.26 -6.57
CA MET A 45 0.19 0.15 -7.61
C MET A 45 1.64 -0.30 -7.35
N GLY A 46 1.92 -0.93 -6.20
CA GLY A 46 3.25 -1.45 -5.87
C GLY A 46 4.15 -0.50 -5.08
N LYS A 47 3.60 0.49 -4.34
CA LYS A 47 4.39 1.43 -3.50
C LYS A 47 5.36 0.73 -2.55
N THR A 48 4.84 -0.18 -1.73
CA THR A 48 5.64 -0.94 -0.76
C THR A 48 6.72 -1.78 -1.44
N GLY A 49 6.39 -2.36 -2.62
CA GLY A 49 7.36 -3.07 -3.47
C GLY A 49 8.49 -2.15 -3.95
N LEU A 50 8.17 -0.93 -4.41
CA LEU A 50 9.17 0.06 -4.82
C LEU A 50 10.08 0.45 -3.66
N LEU A 51 9.52 0.69 -2.47
CA LEU A 51 10.31 1.01 -1.27
C LEU A 51 11.29 -0.13 -0.93
N MET A 52 10.81 -1.36 -0.88
CA MET A 52 11.65 -2.53 -0.57
C MET A 52 12.71 -2.77 -1.67
N HIS A 53 12.35 -2.58 -2.94
CA HIS A 53 13.28 -2.69 -4.06
C HIS A 53 14.38 -1.62 -3.98
N SER A 54 14.02 -0.36 -3.71
CA SER A 54 14.97 0.75 -3.55
C SER A 54 15.88 0.55 -2.34
N PHE A 55 15.37 0.01 -1.24
CA PHE A 55 16.17 -0.31 -0.05
C PHE A 55 17.18 -1.46 -0.29
N GLY A 56 16.88 -2.34 -1.25
CA GLY A 56 17.77 -3.42 -1.67
C GLY A 56 18.84 -3.02 -2.67
N GLN A 57 18.83 -1.79 -3.21
CA GLN A 57 19.90 -1.31 -4.09
C GLN A 57 21.22 -1.21 -3.29
N ALA A 58 22.34 -1.59 -3.92
CA ALA A 58 23.63 -1.69 -3.26
C ALA A 58 24.04 -0.39 -2.55
N GLU A 59 23.87 0.74 -3.24
CA GLU A 59 24.22 2.07 -2.73
C GLU A 59 23.41 2.45 -1.47
N VAL A 60 22.17 1.93 -1.35
CA VAL A 60 21.33 2.20 -0.18
C VAL A 60 21.61 1.18 0.92
N ALA A 61 21.67 -0.11 0.59
CA ALA A 61 21.86 -1.17 1.58
C ALA A 61 23.22 -1.11 2.30
N GLU A 62 24.27 -0.67 1.59
CA GLU A 62 25.61 -0.55 2.17
C GLU A 62 25.78 0.69 3.05
N GLU A 63 25.19 1.81 2.67
CA GLU A 63 25.40 3.10 3.33
C GLU A 63 24.39 3.40 4.44
N TYR A 64 23.15 2.90 4.33
CA TYR A 64 22.06 3.27 5.23
C TYR A 64 21.53 2.10 6.05
N ASN A 65 20.97 2.43 7.22
CA ASN A 65 20.02 1.55 7.89
C ASN A 65 18.63 1.86 7.31
N THR A 66 17.93 0.87 6.78
CA THR A 66 16.61 1.05 6.20
C THR A 66 15.54 0.48 7.13
N PHE A 67 14.44 1.21 7.34
CA PHE A 67 13.29 0.79 8.14
C PHE A 67 12.00 1.06 7.39
N LEU A 68 11.17 0.04 7.23
CA LEU A 68 9.82 0.15 6.67
C LEU A 68 8.81 -0.08 7.79
N ILE A 69 7.97 0.90 8.05
CA ILE A 69 6.99 0.95 9.13
C ILE A 69 5.61 1.08 8.51
N ASP A 70 4.81 0.03 8.56
CA ASP A 70 3.40 0.08 8.15
C ASP A 70 2.54 0.48 9.35
N ILE A 71 1.79 1.57 9.19
CA ILE A 71 0.90 2.08 10.25
C ILE A 71 -0.59 1.94 9.90
N TYR A 72 -0.93 1.14 8.90
CA TYR A 72 -2.32 0.92 8.48
C TYR A 72 -3.24 0.47 9.61
N ALA A 73 -2.75 -0.44 10.47
CA ALA A 73 -3.52 -1.01 11.57
C ALA A 73 -3.50 -0.17 12.86
N THR A 74 -2.86 1.00 12.85
CA THR A 74 -2.74 1.86 14.04
C THR A 74 -3.94 2.79 14.16
N SER A 75 -4.36 3.07 15.39
CA SER A 75 -5.53 3.91 15.69
C SER A 75 -5.23 5.09 16.64
N ASN A 76 -4.02 5.16 17.19
CA ASN A 76 -3.58 6.18 18.14
C ASN A 76 -2.04 6.28 18.15
N LEU A 77 -1.51 7.25 18.89
CA LEU A 77 -0.07 7.48 19.01
C LEU A 77 0.67 6.31 19.66
N GLN A 78 0.05 5.61 20.59
CA GLN A 78 0.62 4.41 21.23
C GLN A 78 0.88 3.30 20.21
N ASP A 79 -0.10 3.03 19.35
CA ASP A 79 0.02 2.02 18.29
C ASP A 79 1.11 2.38 17.29
N LEU A 80 1.23 3.68 16.94
CA LEU A 80 2.32 4.19 16.10
C LEU A 80 3.68 3.89 16.71
N VAL A 81 3.86 4.23 17.99
CA VAL A 81 5.11 3.99 18.73
C VAL A 81 5.48 2.50 18.73
N PHE A 82 4.51 1.63 18.96
CA PHE A 82 4.73 0.18 18.93
C PHE A 82 5.10 -0.32 17.52
N SER A 83 4.41 0.17 16.50
CA SER A 83 4.72 -0.18 15.11
C SER A 83 6.12 0.26 14.72
N MET A 84 6.53 1.48 15.08
CA MET A 84 7.89 1.97 14.87
C MET A 84 8.93 1.12 15.60
N GLY A 85 8.73 0.90 16.89
CA GLY A 85 9.66 0.10 17.71
C GLY A 85 9.79 -1.33 17.19
N LYS A 86 8.68 -1.98 16.82
CA LYS A 86 8.66 -3.34 16.27
C LYS A 86 9.39 -3.42 14.92
N ALA A 87 9.14 -2.48 14.01
CA ALA A 87 9.79 -2.44 12.70
C ALA A 87 11.31 -2.23 12.85
N ILE A 88 11.75 -1.32 13.71
CA ILE A 88 13.18 -1.10 13.98
C ILE A 88 13.80 -2.35 14.61
N LEU A 89 13.16 -2.94 15.61
CA LEU A 89 13.64 -4.15 16.27
C LEU A 89 13.80 -5.30 15.26
N SER A 90 12.81 -5.58 14.45
CA SER A 90 12.85 -6.67 13.45
C SER A 90 13.99 -6.50 12.44
N GLN A 91 14.31 -5.27 12.06
CA GLN A 91 15.43 -4.95 11.15
C GLN A 91 16.81 -5.03 11.82
N LEU A 92 16.86 -4.86 13.14
CA LEU A 92 18.11 -4.96 13.91
C LEU A 92 18.47 -6.40 14.27
N MET A 93 17.50 -7.29 14.40
CA MET A 93 17.70 -8.69 14.79
C MET A 93 18.75 -9.42 13.92
N PRO A 94 18.70 -9.35 12.59
CA PRO A 94 19.72 -9.96 11.72
C PRO A 94 21.11 -9.33 11.84
N ARG A 95 21.21 -8.10 12.36
CA ARG A 95 22.47 -7.33 12.48
C ARG A 95 23.27 -7.64 13.75
N GLY A 96 22.74 -8.50 14.61
CA GLY A 96 23.44 -9.04 15.77
C GLY A 96 23.17 -8.32 17.09
N GLN A 97 23.69 -8.93 18.18
CA GLN A 97 23.39 -8.52 19.56
C GLN A 97 23.81 -7.07 19.91
N LYS A 98 24.85 -6.53 19.28
CA LYS A 98 25.34 -5.17 19.58
C LYS A 98 24.30 -4.10 19.17
N ALA A 99 23.73 -4.22 17.99
CA ALA A 99 22.70 -3.31 17.50
C ALA A 99 21.43 -3.40 18.35
N LEU A 100 21.00 -4.62 18.66
CA LEU A 100 19.87 -4.89 19.54
C LEU A 100 20.06 -4.30 20.95
N SER A 101 21.21 -4.53 21.59
CA SER A 101 21.51 -4.03 22.93
C SER A 101 21.47 -2.50 22.99
N ARG A 102 21.96 -1.84 21.94
CA ARG A 102 21.92 -0.37 21.85
C ARG A 102 20.47 0.14 21.76
N PHE A 103 19.64 -0.49 20.94
CA PHE A 103 18.21 -0.14 20.84
C PHE A 103 17.51 -0.28 22.20
N VAL A 104 17.63 -1.43 22.84
CA VAL A 104 17.00 -1.72 24.15
C VAL A 104 17.49 -0.75 25.24
N LYS A 105 18.77 -0.38 25.22
CA LYS A 105 19.34 0.58 26.18
C LYS A 105 18.80 1.99 25.96
N THR A 106 18.63 2.41 24.71
CA THR A 106 18.18 3.77 24.36
C THR A 106 16.66 3.90 24.50
N VAL A 107 15.91 2.86 24.07
CA VAL A 107 14.44 2.84 24.11
C VAL A 107 13.98 2.02 25.31
N SER A 108 14.26 2.52 26.50
CA SER A 108 14.00 1.81 27.77
C SER A 108 12.52 1.68 28.13
N SER A 109 11.68 2.52 27.52
CA SER A 109 10.22 2.47 27.68
C SER A 109 9.56 1.31 26.95
N LEU A 110 10.26 0.68 26.01
CA LEU A 110 9.80 -0.46 25.23
C LEU A 110 10.64 -1.70 25.55
N ARG A 111 10.00 -2.81 25.92
CA ARG A 111 10.68 -4.09 26.19
C ARG A 111 10.47 -5.03 25.01
N PRO A 112 11.54 -5.52 24.38
CA PRO A 112 11.42 -6.64 23.48
C PRO A 112 11.06 -7.90 24.28
N VAL A 113 9.99 -8.55 23.85
CA VAL A 113 9.51 -9.81 24.42
C VAL A 113 9.63 -10.87 23.34
N MET A 114 10.30 -11.96 23.67
CA MET A 114 10.38 -13.13 22.81
C MET A 114 9.29 -14.12 23.21
N SER A 115 8.41 -14.42 22.29
CA SER A 115 7.47 -15.54 22.38
C SER A 115 7.81 -16.58 21.33
N VAL A 116 7.32 -17.81 21.51
CA VAL A 116 7.49 -18.87 20.54
C VAL A 116 6.13 -19.16 19.95
N ASP A 117 6.00 -19.20 18.63
CA ASP A 117 4.75 -19.54 17.97
C ASP A 117 4.43 -21.06 18.13
N ILE A 118 3.24 -21.47 17.68
CA ILE A 118 2.78 -22.87 17.77
C ILE A 118 3.70 -23.84 17.00
N MET A 119 4.48 -23.32 16.05
CA MET A 119 5.44 -24.08 15.25
C MET A 119 6.87 -24.06 15.81
N GLY A 120 7.08 -23.42 16.98
CA GLY A 120 8.40 -23.34 17.62
C GLY A 120 9.30 -22.20 17.11
N ASN A 121 8.81 -21.30 16.25
CA ASN A 121 9.59 -20.18 15.75
C ASN A 121 9.59 -19.03 16.76
N PRO A 122 10.74 -18.36 16.98
CA PRO A 122 10.80 -17.18 17.84
C PRO A 122 10.03 -16.03 17.19
N ASN A 123 9.05 -15.51 17.91
CA ASN A 123 8.31 -14.31 17.55
C ASN A 123 8.66 -13.19 18.54
N TRP A 124 9.09 -12.06 18.01
CA TRP A 124 9.46 -10.90 18.80
C TRP A 124 8.32 -9.88 18.79
N SER A 125 7.95 -9.45 19.97
CA SER A 125 7.00 -8.37 20.20
C SER A 125 7.63 -7.28 21.06
N ILE A 126 6.96 -6.15 21.15
CA ILE A 126 7.33 -5.06 22.04
C ILE A 126 6.19 -4.85 23.01
N GLU A 127 6.55 -4.70 24.27
CA GLU A 127 5.62 -4.34 25.34
C GLU A 127 6.09 -3.06 26.05
N PRO A 128 5.16 -2.24 26.57
CA PRO A 128 5.54 -1.09 27.39
C PRO A 128 6.25 -1.58 28.66
N SER A 129 7.34 -0.95 29.01
CA SER A 129 8.08 -1.26 30.23
C SER A 129 7.33 -0.82 31.51
N ARG A 130 6.54 0.25 31.39
CA ARG A 130 5.68 0.85 32.43
C ARG A 130 4.57 1.63 31.73
N SER A 131 3.61 2.18 32.50
CA SER A 131 2.61 3.14 31.98
C SER A 131 3.26 4.50 31.68
N GLU A 132 4.13 4.54 30.69
CA GLU A 132 4.78 5.76 30.23
C GLU A 132 3.96 6.40 29.09
N GLU A 133 4.01 7.72 28.99
CA GLU A 133 3.35 8.43 27.91
C GLU A 133 3.96 8.06 26.55
N PRO A 134 3.13 7.84 25.51
CA PRO A 134 3.61 7.50 24.17
C PRO A 134 4.61 8.50 23.59
N SER A 135 4.48 9.78 23.93
CA SER A 135 5.39 10.86 23.54
C SER A 135 6.82 10.62 24.02
N TYR A 136 7.00 10.12 25.25
CA TYR A 136 8.31 9.80 25.80
C TYR A 136 8.99 8.64 25.04
N SER A 137 8.22 7.59 24.72
CA SER A 137 8.73 6.47 23.93
C SER A 137 9.08 6.89 22.50
N LEU A 138 8.31 7.80 21.92
CA LEU A 138 8.58 8.37 20.61
C LEU A 138 9.90 9.16 20.62
N ASP A 139 10.14 10.02 21.61
CA ASP A 139 11.39 10.75 21.80
C ASP A 139 12.60 9.81 21.89
N GLN A 140 12.48 8.70 22.59
CA GLN A 140 13.55 7.69 22.70
C GLN A 140 13.86 7.01 21.35
N ILE A 141 12.82 6.69 20.55
CA ILE A 141 13.00 6.13 19.20
C ILE A 141 13.75 7.13 18.32
N PHE A 142 13.35 8.40 18.32
CA PHE A 142 14.01 9.44 17.54
C PHE A 142 15.44 9.70 18.01
N LYS A 143 15.69 9.63 19.32
CA LYS A 143 17.05 9.68 19.87
C LYS A 143 17.91 8.53 19.37
N TYR A 144 17.38 7.30 19.37
CA TYR A 144 18.09 6.13 18.84
C TYR A 144 18.47 6.31 17.37
N LEU A 145 17.54 6.79 16.54
CA LEU A 145 17.80 7.06 15.12
C LEU A 145 18.86 8.16 14.92
N SER A 146 18.81 9.22 15.75
CA SER A 146 19.76 10.33 15.67
C SER A 146 21.19 9.94 16.06
N GLU A 147 21.33 8.97 16.98
CA GLU A 147 22.61 8.51 17.53
C GLU A 147 23.15 7.25 16.81
N SER A 148 22.50 6.78 15.75
CA SER A 148 22.95 5.58 15.02
C SER A 148 24.28 5.82 14.28
N ASP A 149 25.09 4.77 14.17
CA ASP A 149 26.43 4.83 13.56
C ASP A 149 26.40 5.05 12.05
N LYS A 150 25.34 4.57 11.38
CA LYS A 150 25.05 4.82 9.97
C LYS A 150 23.82 5.72 9.84
N PRO A 151 23.73 6.54 8.78
CA PRO A 151 22.50 7.27 8.50
C PRO A 151 21.34 6.31 8.27
N ASN A 152 20.12 6.80 8.49
CA ASN A 152 18.94 5.99 8.37
C ASN A 152 18.05 6.48 7.22
N ILE A 153 17.31 5.55 6.61
CA ILE A 153 16.15 5.82 5.79
C ILE A 153 14.95 5.16 6.49
N VAL A 154 13.97 5.96 6.86
CA VAL A 154 12.75 5.48 7.51
C VAL A 154 11.57 5.76 6.59
N ALA A 155 10.93 4.70 6.09
CA ALA A 155 9.68 4.80 5.35
C ALA A 155 8.51 4.48 6.28
N ILE A 156 7.53 5.38 6.33
CA ILE A 156 6.27 5.18 7.03
C ILE A 156 5.19 5.00 5.97
N ASP A 157 4.71 3.77 5.83
CA ASP A 157 3.66 3.43 4.88
C ASP A 157 2.26 3.67 5.47
N GLU A 158 1.32 4.06 4.62
CA GLU A 158 -0.05 4.48 4.93
C GLU A 158 -0.09 5.66 5.92
N PHE A 159 0.82 6.64 5.74
CA PHE A 159 1.05 7.77 6.66
C PHE A 159 -0.20 8.61 6.92
N GLN A 160 -1.15 8.68 5.99
CA GLN A 160 -2.43 9.38 6.22
C GLN A 160 -3.23 8.83 7.40
N GLN A 161 -2.87 7.64 7.91
CA GLN A 161 -3.57 7.04 9.06
C GLN A 161 -3.52 7.93 10.31
N ILE A 162 -2.46 8.71 10.49
CA ILE A 162 -2.33 9.61 11.67
C ILE A 162 -3.41 10.70 11.74
N VAL A 163 -4.09 11.01 10.63
CA VAL A 163 -5.19 11.98 10.60
C VAL A 163 -6.40 11.51 11.41
N PHE A 164 -6.55 10.20 11.58
CA PHE A 164 -7.66 9.57 12.30
C PHE A 164 -7.37 9.33 13.79
N TYR A 165 -6.17 9.69 14.27
CA TYR A 165 -5.84 9.50 15.68
C TYR A 165 -6.61 10.46 16.58
N PRO A 166 -7.01 10.02 17.78
CA PRO A 166 -7.74 10.86 18.71
C PRO A 166 -6.87 11.98 19.33
N GLU A 167 -5.54 11.77 19.36
CA GLU A 167 -4.62 12.75 19.90
C GLU A 167 -4.48 13.95 18.96
N LYS A 168 -4.59 15.14 19.53
CA LYS A 168 -4.40 16.38 18.80
C LYS A 168 -2.91 16.64 18.55
N ASN A 169 -2.62 17.28 17.42
CA ASN A 169 -1.26 17.76 17.08
C ASN A 169 -0.21 16.65 16.78
N VAL A 170 -0.59 15.41 16.48
CA VAL A 170 0.35 14.34 16.13
C VAL A 170 1.26 14.75 14.98
N GLU A 171 0.73 15.39 13.95
CA GLU A 171 1.52 15.91 12.83
C GLU A 171 2.59 16.91 13.28
N ALA A 172 2.23 17.86 14.16
CA ALA A 172 3.16 18.88 14.63
C ALA A 172 4.27 18.27 15.51
N VAL A 173 3.93 17.30 16.35
CA VAL A 173 4.89 16.55 17.16
C VAL A 173 5.87 15.79 16.26
N LEU A 174 5.37 14.98 15.33
CA LEU A 174 6.21 14.24 14.39
C LEU A 174 7.08 15.17 13.56
N ARG A 175 6.52 16.26 13.04
CA ARG A 175 7.28 17.26 12.27
C ARG A 175 8.46 17.83 13.06
N THR A 176 8.24 18.14 14.35
CA THR A 176 9.28 18.68 15.23
C THR A 176 10.39 17.66 15.46
N LEU A 177 10.03 16.41 15.73
CA LEU A 177 11.01 15.34 15.94
C LEU A 177 11.81 15.03 14.67
N ILE A 178 11.13 14.95 13.52
CA ILE A 178 11.77 14.72 12.23
C ILE A 178 12.78 15.82 11.90
N GLN A 179 12.45 17.08 12.13
CA GLN A 179 13.39 18.19 11.90
C GLN A 179 14.66 18.14 12.76
N ARG A 180 14.55 17.58 13.97
CA ARG A 180 15.68 17.41 14.88
C ARG A 180 16.54 16.18 14.57
N CYS A 181 15.95 15.17 13.91
CA CYS A 181 16.59 13.90 13.59
C CYS A 181 17.40 14.00 12.29
N LYS A 182 18.55 14.66 12.32
CA LYS A 182 19.37 14.98 11.14
C LYS A 182 20.03 13.77 10.48
N ASN A 183 20.19 12.67 11.22
CA ASN A 183 20.83 11.43 10.74
C ASN A 183 19.80 10.48 10.07
N THR A 184 18.66 11.00 9.63
CA THR A 184 17.59 10.19 9.07
C THR A 184 16.89 10.92 7.93
N VAL A 185 16.73 10.24 6.80
CA VAL A 185 15.90 10.64 5.68
C VAL A 185 14.56 9.92 5.78
N TRP A 186 13.47 10.63 5.51
CA TRP A 186 12.12 10.13 5.72
C TRP A 186 11.38 9.94 4.40
N VAL A 187 10.70 8.81 4.26
CA VAL A 187 9.76 8.55 3.19
C VAL A 187 8.37 8.37 3.79
N PHE A 188 7.44 9.18 3.36
CA PHE A 188 6.03 9.05 3.71
C PHE A 188 5.30 8.47 2.53
N SER A 189 4.70 7.30 2.67
CA SER A 189 3.92 6.71 1.58
C SER A 189 2.48 6.49 2.00
N GLY A 190 1.59 6.48 1.02
CA GLY A 190 0.20 6.15 1.27
C GLY A 190 -0.68 6.18 0.05
N SER A 191 -1.88 5.68 0.25
CA SER A 191 -2.84 5.42 -0.82
C SER A 191 -3.89 6.52 -0.97
N SER A 192 -4.10 7.36 0.03
CA SER A 192 -5.02 8.49 -0.04
C SER A 192 -4.32 9.75 -0.56
N ARG A 193 -4.29 9.91 -1.89
CA ARG A 193 -3.69 11.09 -2.54
C ARG A 193 -4.24 12.40 -1.97
N HIS A 194 -5.55 12.47 -1.70
CA HIS A 194 -6.17 13.67 -1.17
C HIS A 194 -5.61 14.04 0.21
N LEU A 195 -5.60 13.09 1.16
CA LEU A 195 -5.12 13.35 2.52
C LEU A 195 -3.62 13.68 2.53
N LEU A 196 -2.80 12.93 1.78
CA LEU A 196 -1.37 13.23 1.67
C LEU A 196 -1.11 14.59 1.02
N SER A 197 -1.84 14.94 -0.04
CA SER A 197 -1.72 16.27 -0.65
C SER A 197 -2.12 17.36 0.33
N GLU A 198 -3.17 17.17 1.11
CA GLU A 198 -3.55 18.11 2.17
C GLU A 198 -2.42 18.25 3.21
N MET A 199 -1.85 17.16 3.70
CA MET A 199 -0.81 17.16 4.72
C MET A 199 0.51 17.82 4.25
N PHE A 200 0.95 17.54 3.02
CA PHE A 200 2.30 17.93 2.55
C PHE A 200 2.31 19.15 1.61
N ILE A 201 1.18 19.48 0.97
CA ILE A 201 1.10 20.57 -0.01
C ILE A 201 0.33 21.78 0.52
N SER A 202 -0.58 21.60 1.49
CA SER A 202 -1.35 22.71 2.05
C SER A 202 -0.50 23.56 3.01
N PRO A 203 -0.43 24.90 2.81
CA PRO A 203 0.32 25.80 3.70
C PRO A 203 -0.17 25.81 5.16
N ALA A 204 -1.40 25.38 5.40
CA ALA A 204 -1.98 25.34 6.75
C ALA A 204 -1.55 24.12 7.57
N ARG A 205 -0.80 23.17 6.99
CA ARG A 205 -0.44 21.91 7.64
C ARG A 205 1.02 21.89 8.09
N PRO A 206 1.34 21.18 9.20
CA PRO A 206 2.69 21.10 9.75
C PRO A 206 3.76 20.61 8.77
N PHE A 207 3.41 19.65 7.90
CA PHE A 207 4.33 19.05 6.91
C PHE A 207 4.47 19.85 5.60
N TYR A 208 3.85 21.03 5.49
CA TYR A 208 3.96 21.86 4.30
C TYR A 208 5.41 22.07 3.85
N ALA A 209 5.69 21.86 2.56
CA ALA A 209 6.99 22.04 1.91
C ALA A 209 8.17 21.30 2.62
N SER A 210 7.90 20.17 3.28
CA SER A 210 8.92 19.40 4.01
C SER A 210 9.45 18.18 3.26
N THR A 211 8.91 17.89 2.09
CA THR A 211 9.23 16.71 1.29
C THR A 211 9.21 17.04 -0.20
N THR A 212 9.93 16.23 -0.98
CA THR A 212 9.77 16.14 -2.43
C THR A 212 8.63 15.19 -2.74
N ALA A 213 7.65 15.62 -3.54
CA ALA A 213 6.53 14.78 -3.92
C ALA A 213 6.90 13.88 -5.11
N MET A 214 6.60 12.60 -4.98
CA MET A 214 6.75 11.58 -6.00
C MET A 214 5.43 10.83 -6.21
N SER A 215 5.04 10.62 -7.45
CA SER A 215 3.86 9.83 -7.82
C SER A 215 4.27 8.52 -8.47
N LEU A 216 3.51 7.46 -8.17
CA LEU A 216 3.68 6.17 -8.84
C LEU A 216 2.49 5.96 -9.77
N GLU A 217 2.76 5.93 -11.06
CA GLU A 217 1.77 5.70 -12.11
C GLU A 217 1.72 4.22 -12.53
N SER A 218 0.84 3.86 -13.47
CA SER A 218 0.80 2.51 -14.03
C SER A 218 2.11 2.18 -14.76
N LEU A 219 2.51 0.92 -14.71
CA LEU A 219 3.64 0.41 -15.51
C LEU A 219 3.36 0.62 -17.01
N PRO A 220 4.39 0.80 -17.85
CA PRO A 220 4.22 0.71 -19.30
C PRO A 220 3.68 -0.67 -19.70
N CYS A 221 2.70 -0.70 -20.61
CA CYS A 221 2.06 -1.96 -21.05
C CYS A 221 3.08 -2.93 -21.64
N ASP A 222 3.98 -2.43 -22.51
CA ASP A 222 4.99 -3.25 -23.16
C ASP A 222 5.99 -3.85 -22.15
N ALA A 223 6.44 -3.04 -21.17
CA ALA A 223 7.33 -3.52 -20.11
C ALA A 223 6.68 -4.64 -19.30
N TYR A 224 5.38 -4.51 -18.99
CA TYR A 224 4.64 -5.56 -18.29
C TYR A 224 4.44 -6.82 -19.13
N ALA A 225 4.23 -6.69 -20.45
CA ALA A 225 4.12 -7.82 -21.37
C ALA A 225 5.44 -8.57 -21.48
N ASP A 226 6.55 -7.88 -21.67
CA ASP A 226 7.90 -8.47 -21.77
C ASP A 226 8.28 -9.17 -20.46
N PHE A 227 8.01 -8.56 -19.32
CA PHE A 227 8.21 -9.15 -18.00
C PHE A 227 7.39 -10.45 -17.84
N SER A 228 6.13 -10.44 -18.22
CA SER A 228 5.25 -11.60 -18.12
C SER A 228 5.75 -12.75 -18.99
N GLN A 229 6.15 -12.49 -20.25
CA GLN A 229 6.72 -13.49 -21.13
C GLN A 229 8.03 -14.07 -20.59
N SER A 230 8.90 -13.21 -20.04
CA SER A 230 10.14 -13.64 -19.40
C SER A 230 9.88 -14.56 -18.21
N LEU A 231 8.89 -14.24 -17.36
CA LEU A 231 8.54 -15.09 -16.22
C LEU A 231 8.01 -16.46 -16.65
N PHE A 232 7.11 -16.52 -17.62
CA PHE A 232 6.63 -17.79 -18.15
C PHE A 232 7.78 -18.64 -18.71
N GLY A 233 8.65 -18.03 -19.52
CA GLY A 233 9.80 -18.71 -20.13
C GLY A 233 10.78 -19.32 -19.13
N ARG A 234 11.05 -18.63 -18.00
CA ARG A 234 11.92 -19.15 -16.92
C ARG A 234 11.41 -20.45 -16.28
N TYR A 235 10.14 -20.75 -16.44
CA TYR A 235 9.49 -21.95 -15.88
C TYR A 235 9.06 -22.96 -16.95
N GLY A 236 9.64 -22.86 -18.16
CA GLY A 236 9.33 -23.79 -19.26
C GLY A 236 7.91 -23.68 -19.81
N LYS A 237 7.28 -22.53 -19.65
CA LYS A 237 5.94 -22.21 -20.15
C LYS A 237 6.04 -21.08 -21.17
N SER A 238 4.98 -20.87 -21.95
CA SER A 238 4.89 -19.70 -22.81
C SER A 238 3.57 -18.96 -22.61
N VAL A 239 3.55 -17.69 -22.99
CA VAL A 239 2.35 -16.85 -22.96
C VAL A 239 2.34 -15.96 -24.22
N GLU A 240 1.22 -15.96 -24.93
CA GLU A 240 1.01 -15.03 -26.05
C GLU A 240 1.08 -13.59 -25.55
N ARG A 241 1.81 -12.71 -26.28
CA ARG A 241 1.95 -11.30 -25.88
C ARG A 241 0.63 -10.57 -25.67
N GLU A 242 -0.38 -10.94 -26.45
CA GLU A 242 -1.72 -10.38 -26.35
C GLU A 242 -2.39 -10.64 -25.00
N VAL A 243 -1.99 -11.69 -24.27
CA VAL A 243 -2.56 -12.06 -22.97
C VAL A 243 -2.26 -10.99 -21.90
N PRO A 244 -0.98 -10.69 -21.55
CA PRO A 244 -0.68 -9.64 -20.58
C PRO A 244 -1.13 -8.26 -21.05
N GLU A 245 -1.13 -7.96 -22.36
CA GLU A 245 -1.66 -6.70 -22.89
C GLU A 245 -3.19 -6.58 -22.69
N TYR A 246 -3.94 -7.65 -22.91
CA TYR A 246 -5.37 -7.69 -22.66
C TYR A 246 -5.68 -7.56 -21.15
N VAL A 247 -4.95 -8.27 -20.30
CA VAL A 247 -5.05 -8.15 -18.84
C VAL A 247 -4.76 -6.72 -18.40
N TYR A 248 -3.70 -6.10 -18.95
CA TYR A 248 -3.36 -4.70 -18.68
C TYR A 248 -4.51 -3.74 -19.00
N LYS A 249 -5.08 -3.86 -20.21
CA LYS A 249 -6.21 -3.01 -20.65
C LYS A 249 -7.46 -3.23 -19.79
N LYS A 250 -7.78 -4.50 -19.49
CA LYS A 250 -8.94 -4.89 -18.68
C LYS A 250 -8.90 -4.34 -17.26
N PHE A 251 -7.71 -4.23 -16.66
CA PHE A 251 -7.51 -3.73 -15.30
C PHE A 251 -6.86 -2.35 -15.23
N GLU A 252 -6.79 -1.63 -16.35
CA GLU A 252 -6.30 -0.25 -16.44
C GLU A 252 -4.88 -0.07 -15.83
N GLY A 253 -4.01 -1.07 -15.98
CA GLY A 253 -2.64 -1.04 -15.47
C GLY A 253 -2.50 -1.10 -13.94
N VAL A 254 -3.55 -1.43 -13.19
CA VAL A 254 -3.47 -1.58 -11.74
C VAL A 254 -2.77 -2.88 -11.39
N THR A 255 -1.54 -2.76 -10.92
CA THR A 255 -0.56 -3.85 -10.78
C THR A 255 -1.11 -5.09 -10.06
N TRP A 256 -1.78 -4.93 -8.92
CA TRP A 256 -2.24 -6.07 -8.14
C TRP A 256 -3.30 -6.92 -8.85
N PHE A 257 -4.23 -6.28 -9.57
CA PHE A 257 -5.26 -7.03 -10.33
C PHE A 257 -4.63 -7.80 -11.47
N MET A 258 -3.68 -7.17 -12.17
CA MET A 258 -2.93 -7.83 -13.24
C MET A 258 -2.15 -9.03 -12.70
N GLN A 259 -1.41 -8.84 -11.61
CA GLN A 259 -0.66 -9.93 -10.95
C GLN A 259 -1.56 -11.06 -10.49
N ARG A 260 -2.76 -10.76 -9.96
CA ARG A 260 -3.71 -11.80 -9.53
C ARG A 260 -4.20 -12.66 -10.69
N VAL A 261 -4.49 -12.04 -11.84
CA VAL A 261 -4.90 -12.78 -13.05
C VAL A 261 -3.74 -13.57 -13.64
N MET A 262 -2.57 -12.95 -13.80
CA MET A 262 -1.39 -13.64 -14.33
C MET A 262 -0.91 -14.78 -13.42
N ASN A 263 -1.04 -14.63 -12.10
CA ASN A 263 -0.78 -15.70 -11.13
C ASN A 263 -1.70 -16.92 -11.39
N ARG A 264 -2.99 -16.68 -11.63
CA ARG A 264 -3.95 -17.73 -11.97
C ARG A 264 -3.63 -18.38 -13.31
N LEU A 265 -3.41 -17.58 -14.35
CA LEU A 265 -3.06 -18.07 -15.69
C LEU A 265 -1.78 -18.91 -15.66
N PHE A 266 -0.77 -18.45 -14.92
CA PHE A 266 0.47 -19.21 -14.76
C PHE A 266 0.24 -20.57 -14.08
N SER A 267 -0.64 -20.62 -13.06
CA SER A 267 -0.98 -21.87 -12.36
C SER A 267 -1.77 -22.83 -13.26
N ASP A 268 -2.65 -22.30 -14.10
CA ASP A 268 -3.52 -23.08 -14.98
C ASP A 268 -2.79 -23.54 -16.28
N THR A 269 -1.62 -22.98 -16.59
CA THR A 269 -0.79 -23.37 -17.73
C THR A 269 0.20 -24.44 -17.31
N SER A 270 0.21 -25.60 -17.98
CA SER A 270 1.19 -26.67 -17.75
C SER A 270 2.56 -26.31 -18.31
N GLU A 271 3.61 -26.98 -17.83
CA GLU A 271 4.95 -26.89 -18.42
C GLU A 271 4.92 -27.36 -19.88
N GLY A 272 5.56 -26.64 -20.78
CA GLY A 272 5.55 -26.90 -22.23
C GLY A 272 4.28 -26.44 -22.95
N ALA A 273 3.29 -25.86 -22.23
CA ALA A 273 2.06 -25.37 -22.82
C ALA A 273 2.05 -23.84 -23.02
N ASP A 274 1.18 -23.38 -23.90
CA ASP A 274 0.95 -21.98 -24.22
C ASP A 274 -0.24 -21.43 -23.45
N CYS A 275 -0.04 -20.31 -22.76
CA CYS A 275 -1.14 -19.52 -22.20
C CYS A 275 -1.70 -18.62 -23.31
N THR A 276 -2.97 -18.84 -23.66
CA THR A 276 -3.64 -18.16 -24.76
C THR A 276 -4.68 -17.16 -24.26
N LEU A 277 -5.07 -16.23 -25.13
CA LEU A 277 -6.04 -15.18 -24.81
C LEU A 277 -7.39 -15.73 -24.30
N ASN A 278 -7.86 -16.86 -24.82
CA ASN A 278 -9.12 -17.50 -24.42
C ASN A 278 -9.15 -17.94 -22.94
N MET A 279 -7.97 -18.13 -22.31
CA MET A 279 -7.87 -18.52 -20.91
C MET A 279 -8.17 -17.36 -19.96
N VAL A 280 -8.01 -16.10 -20.39
CA VAL A 280 -8.10 -14.92 -19.52
C VAL A 280 -9.48 -14.76 -18.90
N ASP A 281 -10.53 -14.80 -19.71
CA ASP A 281 -11.91 -14.60 -19.21
C ASP A 281 -12.34 -15.75 -18.29
N THR A 282 -11.88 -16.96 -18.56
CA THR A 282 -12.10 -18.12 -17.65
C THR A 282 -11.39 -17.92 -16.31
N ALA A 283 -10.12 -17.46 -16.32
CA ALA A 283 -9.38 -17.16 -15.11
C ALA A 283 -10.02 -16.04 -14.28
N VAL A 284 -10.43 -14.95 -14.94
CA VAL A 284 -11.14 -13.83 -14.30
C VAL A 284 -12.45 -14.30 -13.68
N LYS A 285 -13.25 -15.08 -14.42
CA LYS A 285 -14.49 -15.64 -13.91
C LYS A 285 -14.29 -16.53 -12.69
N SER A 286 -13.31 -17.41 -12.70
CA SER A 286 -12.95 -18.25 -11.56
C SER A 286 -12.57 -17.41 -10.34
N ILE A 287 -11.74 -16.35 -10.50
CA ILE A 287 -11.36 -15.45 -9.40
C ILE A 287 -12.61 -14.76 -8.81
N ILE A 288 -13.55 -14.34 -9.64
CA ILE A 288 -14.79 -13.69 -9.20
C ILE A 288 -15.67 -14.70 -8.44
N GLU A 289 -15.83 -15.92 -8.93
CA GLU A 289 -16.60 -16.98 -8.29
C GLU A 289 -16.02 -17.40 -6.93
N GLU A 290 -14.69 -17.53 -6.83
CA GLU A 290 -13.98 -17.81 -5.57
C GLU A 290 -14.29 -16.78 -4.48
N ASN A 291 -14.54 -15.52 -4.85
CA ASN A 291 -14.82 -14.42 -3.92
C ASN A 291 -16.32 -14.09 -3.80
N SER A 292 -17.21 -14.82 -4.46
CA SER A 292 -18.65 -14.48 -4.56
C SER A 292 -19.34 -14.39 -3.18
N SER A 293 -19.01 -15.28 -2.24
CA SER A 293 -19.55 -15.22 -0.88
C SER A 293 -19.12 -13.94 -0.15
N ILE A 294 -17.84 -13.56 -0.26
CA ILE A 294 -17.29 -12.35 0.35
C ILE A 294 -17.99 -11.10 -0.23
N TYR A 295 -18.22 -11.07 -1.54
CA TYR A 295 -18.91 -9.98 -2.21
C TYR A 295 -20.38 -9.89 -1.81
N SER A 296 -21.04 -11.03 -1.64
CA SER A 296 -22.41 -11.10 -1.14
C SER A 296 -22.53 -10.56 0.28
N ASP A 297 -21.60 -10.94 1.17
CA ASP A 297 -21.56 -10.47 2.56
C ASP A 297 -21.26 -8.97 2.63
N LEU A 298 -20.33 -8.48 1.81
CA LEU A 298 -20.04 -7.04 1.71
C LEU A 298 -21.30 -6.25 1.31
N LEU A 299 -22.02 -6.77 0.30
CA LEU A 299 -23.24 -6.15 -0.17
C LEU A 299 -24.35 -6.22 0.87
N TYR A 300 -24.48 -7.33 1.60
CA TYR A 300 -25.46 -7.49 2.68
C TYR A 300 -25.32 -6.43 3.79
N GLN A 301 -24.11 -6.03 4.11
CA GLN A 301 -23.82 -5.01 5.11
C GLN A 301 -24.18 -3.57 4.68
N LEU A 302 -24.54 -3.35 3.41
CA LEU A 302 -24.91 -2.04 2.90
C LEU A 302 -26.41 -1.79 3.06
N THR A 303 -26.76 -0.53 3.38
CA THR A 303 -28.17 -0.10 3.35
C THR A 303 -28.70 -0.09 1.91
N GLY A 304 -30.03 -0.14 1.73
CA GLY A 304 -30.66 -0.07 0.41
C GLY A 304 -30.18 1.11 -0.44
N ARG A 305 -30.08 2.31 0.18
CA ARG A 305 -29.62 3.54 -0.48
C ARG A 305 -28.13 3.49 -0.89
N GLN A 306 -27.29 2.85 -0.09
CA GLN A 306 -25.90 2.62 -0.43
C GLN A 306 -25.76 1.64 -1.60
N LYS A 307 -26.59 0.57 -1.63
CA LYS A 307 -26.62 -0.38 -2.74
C LYS A 307 -27.06 0.28 -4.05
N GLU A 308 -28.13 1.07 -4.02
CA GLU A 308 -28.61 1.83 -5.19
C GLU A 308 -27.54 2.76 -5.74
N LEU A 309 -26.86 3.52 -4.87
CA LEU A 309 -25.78 4.41 -5.29
C LEU A 309 -24.57 3.64 -5.82
N LEU A 310 -24.17 2.55 -5.15
CA LEU A 310 -23.06 1.69 -5.58
C LEU A 310 -23.32 1.13 -6.98
N MET A 311 -24.54 0.66 -7.24
CA MET A 311 -24.96 0.16 -8.57
C MET A 311 -24.94 1.26 -9.62
N ALA A 312 -25.39 2.46 -9.28
CA ALA A 312 -25.36 3.61 -10.19
C ALA A 312 -23.91 3.98 -10.58
N ILE A 313 -22.99 4.01 -9.59
CA ILE A 313 -21.57 4.27 -9.82
C ILE A 313 -20.96 3.14 -10.67
N ASN A 314 -21.27 1.87 -10.35
CA ASN A 314 -20.73 0.72 -11.09
C ASN A 314 -21.13 0.72 -12.56
N ARG A 315 -22.36 1.16 -12.89
CA ARG A 315 -22.84 1.27 -14.28
C ARG A 315 -22.12 2.36 -15.07
N GLU A 316 -21.74 3.46 -14.43
CA GLU A 316 -20.96 4.53 -15.08
C GLU A 316 -19.46 4.18 -15.19
N LYS A 317 -18.99 3.18 -14.45
CA LYS A 317 -17.56 2.87 -14.26
C LYS A 317 -16.78 4.02 -13.59
N LYS A 318 -16.80 5.19 -14.17
CA LYS A 318 -16.20 6.44 -13.68
C LYS A 318 -17.28 7.50 -13.54
N ALA A 319 -17.99 7.49 -12.42
CA ALA A 319 -19.11 8.40 -12.17
C ALA A 319 -18.63 9.77 -11.71
N THR A 320 -19.17 10.83 -12.26
CA THR A 320 -18.91 12.23 -11.88
C THR A 320 -20.19 12.94 -11.52
N ALA A 321 -20.08 14.05 -10.77
CA ALA A 321 -21.22 14.88 -10.39
C ALA A 321 -22.43 14.07 -9.83
N ILE A 322 -22.14 13.05 -9.01
CA ILE A 322 -23.11 12.07 -8.52
C ILE A 322 -24.26 12.66 -7.69
N THR A 323 -24.07 13.85 -7.09
CA THR A 323 -25.09 14.63 -6.38
C THR A 323 -25.89 15.54 -7.30
N GLY A 324 -25.52 15.63 -8.57
CA GLY A 324 -26.20 16.47 -9.55
C GLY A 324 -27.58 15.91 -9.93
N GLY A 325 -28.54 16.80 -10.18
CA GLY A 325 -29.92 16.40 -10.49
C GLY A 325 -30.04 15.46 -11.68
N LYS A 326 -29.15 15.54 -12.68
CA LYS A 326 -29.12 14.61 -13.83
C LYS A 326 -28.81 13.18 -13.39
N PHE A 327 -27.77 12.99 -12.57
CA PHE A 327 -27.36 11.68 -12.08
C PHE A 327 -28.44 11.09 -11.14
N VAL A 328 -28.90 11.89 -10.18
CA VAL A 328 -29.96 11.49 -9.24
C VAL A 328 -31.21 11.03 -9.98
N LYS A 329 -31.66 11.79 -10.97
CA LYS A 329 -32.86 11.44 -11.81
C LYS A 329 -32.61 10.21 -12.69
N LYS A 330 -31.44 10.11 -13.32
CA LYS A 330 -31.06 8.98 -14.20
C LYS A 330 -31.16 7.63 -13.49
N TYR A 331 -30.72 7.59 -12.22
CA TYR A 331 -30.67 6.35 -11.44
C TYR A 331 -31.79 6.21 -10.41
N GLY A 332 -32.76 7.12 -10.40
CA GLY A 332 -33.90 7.07 -9.48
C GLY A 332 -33.50 7.22 -8.01
N LEU A 333 -32.37 7.89 -7.74
CA LEU A 333 -31.89 8.08 -6.37
C LEU A 333 -32.75 9.11 -5.61
N GLN A 334 -32.84 9.00 -4.28
CA GLN A 334 -33.82 9.73 -3.51
C GLN A 334 -33.58 11.27 -3.51
N SER A 335 -32.41 11.73 -3.15
CA SER A 335 -32.06 13.16 -3.10
C SER A 335 -30.54 13.37 -3.11
N PRO A 336 -30.05 14.57 -3.50
CA PRO A 336 -28.64 14.91 -3.42
C PRO A 336 -28.03 14.73 -2.03
N SER A 337 -28.76 15.08 -0.96
CA SER A 337 -28.28 14.93 0.43
C SER A 337 -28.16 13.46 0.83
N THR A 338 -29.09 12.61 0.42
CA THR A 338 -29.01 11.16 0.64
C THR A 338 -27.83 10.55 -0.10
N VAL A 339 -27.58 10.98 -1.34
CA VAL A 339 -26.41 10.57 -2.13
C VAL A 339 -25.13 10.98 -1.43
N GLN A 340 -25.05 12.22 -0.91
CA GLN A 340 -23.88 12.72 -0.19
C GLN A 340 -23.56 11.90 1.08
N THR A 341 -24.58 11.52 1.84
CA THR A 341 -24.40 10.67 3.03
C THR A 341 -23.98 9.26 2.65
N SER A 342 -24.60 8.69 1.61
CA SER A 342 -24.30 7.34 1.15
C SER A 342 -22.90 7.24 0.55
N ILE A 343 -22.48 8.22 -0.26
CA ILE A 343 -21.15 8.20 -0.86
C ILE A 343 -20.05 8.35 0.18
N LYS A 344 -20.25 9.20 1.18
CA LYS A 344 -19.31 9.33 2.30
C LYS A 344 -19.09 7.96 2.96
N ALA A 345 -20.15 7.25 3.32
CA ALA A 345 -20.05 5.94 3.93
C ALA A 345 -19.37 4.88 3.02
N LEU A 346 -19.64 4.91 1.70
CA LEU A 346 -19.00 4.00 0.75
C LEU A 346 -17.50 4.30 0.59
N VAL A 347 -17.10 5.56 0.61
CA VAL A 347 -15.70 5.98 0.55
C VAL A 347 -14.98 5.69 1.86
N ASP A 348 -15.59 5.99 3.01
CA ASP A 348 -15.03 5.69 4.34
C ASP A 348 -14.78 4.18 4.52
N ARG A 349 -15.68 3.34 3.98
CA ARG A 349 -15.53 1.87 3.93
C ARG A 349 -14.63 1.38 2.80
N GLN A 350 -14.09 2.27 1.98
CA GLN A 350 -13.20 1.98 0.86
C GLN A 350 -13.81 1.03 -0.21
N ILE A 351 -15.12 1.02 -0.34
CA ILE A 351 -15.85 0.29 -1.38
C ILE A 351 -15.83 1.08 -2.68
N VAL A 352 -15.88 2.40 -2.57
CA VAL A 352 -15.79 3.35 -3.69
C VAL A 352 -14.59 4.25 -3.47
N THR A 353 -13.83 4.54 -4.50
CA THR A 353 -12.79 5.56 -4.52
C THR A 353 -13.34 6.88 -5.01
N ASN A 354 -12.70 7.96 -4.57
CA ASN A 354 -12.91 9.31 -5.10
C ASN A 354 -11.56 9.92 -5.46
N ASP A 355 -11.30 10.08 -6.74
CA ASP A 355 -10.14 10.83 -7.21
C ASP A 355 -10.62 12.06 -7.99
N LYS A 356 -10.41 13.24 -7.40
CA LYS A 356 -10.78 14.55 -8.00
C LYS A 356 -12.25 14.62 -8.48
N GLY A 357 -13.16 14.01 -7.72
CA GLY A 357 -14.60 14.00 -8.04
C GLY A 357 -15.03 12.91 -9.01
N VAL A 358 -14.13 12.01 -9.38
CA VAL A 358 -14.44 10.77 -10.11
C VAL A 358 -14.61 9.64 -9.10
N TYR A 359 -15.78 9.01 -9.12
CA TYR A 359 -16.13 7.90 -8.23
C TYR A 359 -16.14 6.60 -9.02
N GLU A 360 -15.47 5.57 -8.51
CA GLU A 360 -15.47 4.22 -9.08
C GLU A 360 -15.43 3.16 -7.98
N VAL A 361 -15.96 1.97 -8.31
CA VAL A 361 -15.86 0.82 -7.42
C VAL A 361 -14.40 0.43 -7.30
N TYR A 362 -13.87 0.39 -6.07
CA TYR A 362 -12.44 0.18 -5.82
C TYR A 362 -11.95 -1.19 -6.32
N ASP A 363 -12.67 -2.26 -5.98
CA ASP A 363 -12.30 -3.61 -6.38
C ASP A 363 -12.87 -3.93 -7.76
N LYS A 364 -11.98 -4.09 -8.77
CA LYS A 364 -12.38 -4.37 -10.14
C LYS A 364 -13.08 -5.72 -10.28
N PHE A 365 -12.70 -6.75 -9.49
CA PHE A 365 -13.41 -8.03 -9.50
C PHE A 365 -14.79 -7.90 -8.88
N PHE A 366 -14.93 -7.14 -7.80
CA PHE A 366 -16.25 -6.84 -7.22
C PHE A 366 -17.13 -6.05 -8.20
N SER A 367 -16.55 -5.06 -8.90
CA SER A 367 -17.24 -4.34 -9.97
C SER A 367 -17.83 -5.29 -11.05
N MET A 368 -17.03 -6.26 -11.51
CA MET A 368 -17.47 -7.26 -12.48
C MET A 368 -18.50 -8.22 -11.89
N TRP A 369 -18.36 -8.62 -10.63
CA TRP A 369 -19.34 -9.46 -9.94
C TRP A 369 -20.71 -8.76 -9.82
N LEU A 370 -20.73 -7.46 -9.51
CA LEU A 370 -21.95 -6.65 -9.45
C LEU A 370 -22.68 -6.64 -10.81
N GLU A 371 -21.97 -6.66 -11.93
CA GLU A 371 -22.58 -6.71 -13.27
C GLU A 371 -23.33 -8.00 -13.57
N THR A 372 -22.88 -9.11 -13.00
CA THR A 372 -23.42 -10.44 -13.27
C THR A 372 -24.49 -10.90 -12.28
N HIS A 373 -24.52 -10.34 -11.08
CA HIS A 373 -25.36 -10.83 -9.98
C HIS A 373 -26.46 -9.85 -9.53
N MET A 374 -26.49 -8.63 -10.06
CA MET A 374 -27.41 -7.58 -9.61
C MET A 374 -28.19 -6.95 -10.78
N TRP A 375 -29.07 -7.75 -11.39
CA TRP A 375 -30.06 -7.31 -12.41
C TRP A 375 -31.46 -7.23 -11.83
#